data_6db7059a90764e1da3c2a04ff8fb2015
#
_entry.id   6db7059a90764e1da3c2a04ff8fb2015
#
_cell.length_a   1.000
_cell.length_b   1.000
_cell.length_c   1.000
_cell.angle_alpha   90.00
_cell.angle_beta   90.00
_cell.angle_gamma   90.00
#
_symmetry.space_group_name_H-M   'P 1'
#
loop_
_entity.id
_entity.type
_entity.pdbx_description
1 polymer ?
#
loop_
_entity_poly.entity_id
_entity_poly.type
_entity_poly.pdbx_seq_one_letter_code
_entity_poly.pdbx_strand_id
1 'polypeptide(L)'
;MRQLRIIFLFLLLLSSVRILAAGSDSLRRQEADELYRLIRYYYSKNTDSMRYFIQKAEPVFLEVGRIEDLFRVKGWNIYTMTSRREDDGVLREVNALKALSKELNFPEGADMANQALADFYIETGFMSEGIALYEEVLQGMEERDTPLPKRIYIIRQILNKGRTVETRKRYLEKLKAYIDYCDGNGITELNEEMSVNYLKYLYHRSYAVQGIEMNDAKLAHSHLILTKRCVEEANLVRETQTVMNLELDYSIFIKDYDRALTFVDTLLSIVSSEKKNTQILLMLAKKADILLQKGEGVKSARTYQIYTHLKDSLMSAEFYADLAMLRN
;
A
#
# COMPACT_ATOMS: atom_id res chain seq x y z
N MET A 1 42.95 -49.83 -13.48
CA MET A 1 42.55 -48.90 -14.58
C MET A 1 41.06 -48.91 -14.92
N ARG A 2 40.35 -50.06 -14.96
CA ARG A 2 38.89 -50.13 -15.25
C ARG A 2 38.03 -49.41 -14.17
N GLN A 3 38.33 -49.58 -12.90
CA GLN A 3 37.58 -48.95 -11.81
C GLN A 3 37.73 -47.40 -11.80
N LEU A 4 38.91 -46.87 -12.11
CA LEU A 4 39.11 -45.40 -12.21
C LEU A 4 38.31 -44.78 -13.35
N ARG A 5 38.13 -45.46 -14.47
CA ARG A 5 37.31 -45.00 -15.60
C ARG A 5 35.82 -44.97 -15.26
N ILE A 6 35.34 -45.94 -14.47
CA ILE A 6 33.93 -45.98 -14.03
C ILE A 6 33.63 -44.81 -13.06
N ILE A 7 34.54 -44.53 -12.11
CA ILE A 7 34.41 -43.41 -11.18
C ILE A 7 34.44 -42.08 -11.92
N PHE A 8 35.29 -41.93 -12.91
CA PHE A 8 35.42 -40.71 -13.72
C PHE A 8 34.17 -40.48 -14.59
N LEU A 9 33.60 -41.53 -15.19
CA LEU A 9 32.32 -41.46 -15.94
C LEU A 9 31.14 -41.13 -15.03
N PHE A 10 31.12 -41.65 -13.80
CA PHE A 10 30.08 -41.37 -12.84
C PHE A 10 30.15 -39.91 -12.33
N LEU A 11 31.36 -39.37 -12.12
CA LEU A 11 31.59 -37.96 -11.78
C LEU A 11 31.22 -37.01 -12.93
N LEU A 12 31.50 -37.38 -14.17
CA LEU A 12 31.08 -36.63 -15.37
C LEU A 12 29.56 -36.63 -15.56
N LEU A 13 28.89 -37.77 -15.32
CA LEU A 13 27.42 -37.85 -15.32
C LEU A 13 26.80 -37.03 -14.21
N LEU A 14 27.34 -37.07 -13.00
CA LEU A 14 26.88 -36.23 -11.88
C LEU A 14 27.10 -34.74 -12.14
N SER A 15 28.21 -34.36 -12.79
CA SER A 15 28.45 -32.95 -13.15
C SER A 15 27.52 -32.47 -14.27
N SER A 16 27.24 -33.29 -15.28
CA SER A 16 26.30 -32.94 -16.36
C SER A 16 24.85 -32.85 -15.87
N VAL A 17 24.41 -33.71 -14.95
CA VAL A 17 23.10 -33.63 -14.30
C VAL A 17 22.98 -32.36 -13.45
N ARG A 18 24.05 -31.99 -12.73
CA ARG A 18 24.07 -30.73 -11.95
C ARG A 18 24.02 -29.48 -12.84
N ILE A 19 24.68 -29.47 -13.98
CA ILE A 19 24.67 -28.34 -14.95
C ILE A 19 23.29 -28.22 -15.59
N LEU A 20 22.66 -29.33 -15.96
CA LEU A 20 21.28 -29.35 -16.49
C LEU A 20 20.27 -28.90 -15.44
N ALA A 21 20.40 -29.35 -14.20
CA ALA A 21 19.53 -28.93 -13.10
C ALA A 21 19.72 -27.43 -12.77
N ALA A 22 20.97 -26.94 -12.74
CA ALA A 22 21.25 -25.50 -12.53
C ALA A 22 20.72 -24.61 -13.68
N GLY A 23 20.76 -25.07 -14.92
CA GLY A 23 20.17 -24.41 -16.07
C GLY A 23 18.63 -24.34 -15.98
N SER A 24 18.02 -25.45 -15.56
CA SER A 24 16.55 -25.49 -15.34
C SER A 24 16.12 -24.57 -14.20
N ASP A 25 16.84 -24.53 -13.09
CA ASP A 25 16.56 -23.66 -11.94
C ASP A 25 16.68 -22.17 -12.31
N SER A 26 17.70 -21.81 -13.10
CA SER A 26 17.87 -20.44 -13.62
C SER A 26 16.73 -20.01 -14.52
N LEU A 27 16.24 -20.88 -15.41
CA LEU A 27 15.10 -20.59 -16.28
C LEU A 27 13.81 -20.43 -15.49
N ARG A 28 13.59 -21.28 -14.48
CA ARG A 28 12.42 -21.17 -13.58
C ARG A 28 12.43 -19.89 -12.77
N ARG A 29 13.60 -19.44 -12.30
CA ARG A 29 13.73 -18.14 -11.60
C ARG A 29 13.43 -16.96 -12.53
N GLN A 30 13.89 -17.00 -13.78
CA GLN A 30 13.56 -15.99 -14.79
C GLN A 30 12.06 -15.98 -15.10
N GLU A 31 11.43 -17.13 -15.21
CA GLU A 31 9.97 -17.25 -15.38
C GLU A 31 9.22 -16.63 -14.18
N ALA A 32 9.68 -16.90 -12.94
CA ALA A 32 9.12 -16.31 -11.74
C ALA A 32 9.23 -14.77 -11.74
N ASP A 33 10.38 -14.22 -12.15
CA ASP A 33 10.58 -12.77 -12.26
C ASP A 33 9.63 -12.14 -13.29
N GLU A 34 9.48 -12.77 -14.44
CA GLU A 34 8.59 -12.29 -15.50
C GLU A 34 7.12 -12.35 -15.06
N LEU A 35 6.69 -13.44 -14.43
CA LEU A 35 5.33 -13.56 -13.90
C LEU A 35 5.06 -12.51 -12.83
N TYR A 36 5.99 -12.27 -11.90
CA TYR A 36 5.87 -11.21 -10.89
C TYR A 36 5.73 -9.83 -11.53
N ARG A 37 6.54 -9.55 -12.57
CA ARG A 37 6.51 -8.30 -13.34
C ARG A 37 5.16 -8.11 -14.04
N LEU A 38 4.61 -9.16 -14.67
CA LEU A 38 3.31 -9.14 -15.32
C LEU A 38 2.17 -8.92 -14.32
N ILE A 39 2.17 -9.62 -13.19
CA ILE A 39 1.18 -9.43 -12.12
C ILE A 39 1.19 -7.97 -11.65
N ARG A 40 2.39 -7.43 -11.36
CA ARG A 40 2.55 -6.03 -10.94
C ARG A 40 2.08 -5.03 -12.01
N TYR A 41 2.33 -5.32 -13.29
CA TYR A 41 1.89 -4.50 -14.40
C TYR A 41 0.36 -4.44 -14.51
N TYR A 42 -0.32 -5.59 -14.33
CA TYR A 42 -1.77 -5.68 -14.46
C TYR A 42 -2.52 -5.30 -13.16
N TYR A 43 -1.87 -5.21 -12.02
CA TYR A 43 -2.48 -4.92 -10.72
C TYR A 43 -3.41 -3.71 -10.73
N SER A 44 -3.03 -2.61 -11.41
CA SER A 44 -3.85 -1.40 -11.51
C SER A 44 -4.56 -1.23 -12.87
N LYS A 45 -4.41 -2.18 -13.80
CA LYS A 45 -4.88 -2.05 -15.18
C LYS A 45 -5.96 -3.04 -15.56
N ASN A 46 -5.81 -4.30 -15.16
CA ASN A 46 -6.74 -5.36 -15.52
C ASN A 46 -6.69 -6.49 -14.50
N THR A 47 -7.72 -6.58 -13.66
CA THR A 47 -7.80 -7.56 -12.57
C THR A 47 -7.84 -9.00 -13.10
N ASP A 48 -8.52 -9.28 -14.20
CA ASP A 48 -8.65 -10.64 -14.71
C ASP A 48 -7.33 -11.14 -15.28
N SER A 49 -6.59 -10.28 -16.00
CA SER A 49 -5.22 -10.58 -16.42
C SER A 49 -4.30 -10.78 -15.21
N MET A 50 -4.42 -9.95 -14.17
CA MET A 50 -3.64 -10.12 -12.94
C MET A 50 -3.93 -11.49 -12.29
N ARG A 51 -5.20 -11.86 -12.11
CA ARG A 51 -5.64 -13.16 -11.56
C ARG A 51 -5.11 -14.33 -12.37
N TYR A 52 -5.19 -14.25 -13.70
CA TYR A 52 -4.63 -15.25 -14.59
C TYR A 52 -3.13 -15.46 -14.36
N PHE A 53 -2.35 -14.39 -14.27
CA PHE A 53 -0.92 -14.50 -14.02
C PHE A 53 -0.60 -14.96 -12.59
N ILE A 54 -1.41 -14.64 -11.58
CA ILE A 54 -1.26 -15.18 -10.21
C ILE A 54 -1.42 -16.70 -10.21
N GLN A 55 -2.44 -17.24 -10.91
CA GLN A 55 -2.65 -18.68 -11.03
C GLN A 55 -1.47 -19.38 -11.73
N LYS A 56 -0.88 -18.74 -12.74
CA LYS A 56 0.32 -19.24 -13.41
C LYS A 56 1.57 -19.18 -12.54
N ALA A 57 1.69 -18.14 -11.72
CA ALA A 57 2.85 -17.91 -10.88
C ALA A 57 2.90 -18.82 -9.65
N GLU A 58 1.76 -19.23 -9.11
CA GLU A 58 1.68 -20.02 -7.88
C GLU A 58 2.58 -21.27 -7.90
N PRO A 59 2.45 -22.21 -8.86
CA PRO A 59 3.33 -23.38 -8.91
C PRO A 59 4.81 -23.02 -9.11
N VAL A 60 5.10 -21.98 -9.91
CA VAL A 60 6.47 -21.56 -10.17
C VAL A 60 7.09 -20.94 -8.92
N PHE A 61 6.38 -20.08 -8.20
CA PHE A 61 6.87 -19.47 -6.95
C PHE A 61 7.13 -20.53 -5.87
N LEU A 62 6.25 -21.52 -5.74
CA LEU A 62 6.45 -22.65 -4.83
C LEU A 62 7.71 -23.46 -5.20
N GLU A 63 7.90 -23.78 -6.48
CA GLU A 63 9.04 -24.55 -6.99
C GLU A 63 10.38 -23.83 -6.72
N VAL A 64 10.45 -22.51 -6.95
CA VAL A 64 11.69 -21.74 -6.77
C VAL A 64 11.85 -21.14 -5.37
N GLY A 65 10.91 -21.41 -4.43
CA GLY A 65 10.97 -20.96 -3.04
C GLY A 65 10.63 -19.46 -2.83
N ARG A 66 9.92 -18.81 -3.78
CA ARG A 66 9.49 -17.39 -3.67
C ARG A 66 8.20 -17.26 -2.87
N ILE A 67 8.19 -17.79 -1.67
CA ILE A 67 6.97 -17.88 -0.82
C ILE A 67 6.42 -16.49 -0.47
N GLU A 68 7.29 -15.55 -0.08
CA GLU A 68 6.85 -14.18 0.26
C GLU A 68 6.17 -13.49 -0.92
N ASP A 69 6.69 -13.67 -2.15
CA ASP A 69 6.08 -13.08 -3.35
C ASP A 69 4.73 -13.70 -3.66
N LEU A 70 4.57 -15.01 -3.47
CA LEU A 70 3.28 -15.69 -3.61
C LEU A 70 2.22 -15.09 -2.69
N PHE A 71 2.54 -14.94 -1.40
CA PHE A 71 1.62 -14.33 -0.44
C PHE A 71 1.32 -12.87 -0.78
N ARG A 72 2.32 -12.12 -1.21
CA ARG A 72 2.16 -10.72 -1.63
C ARG A 72 1.19 -10.57 -2.79
N VAL A 73 1.34 -11.36 -3.86
CA VAL A 73 0.45 -11.24 -5.03
C VAL A 73 -0.97 -11.76 -4.73
N LYS A 74 -1.12 -12.79 -3.89
CA LYS A 74 -2.43 -13.22 -3.39
C LYS A 74 -3.08 -12.14 -2.52
N GLY A 75 -2.33 -11.42 -1.70
CA GLY A 75 -2.81 -10.26 -0.96
C GLY A 75 -3.30 -9.13 -1.89
N TRP A 76 -2.61 -8.86 -2.99
CA TRP A 76 -3.08 -7.91 -4.00
C TRP A 76 -4.40 -8.35 -4.65
N ASN A 77 -4.58 -9.65 -4.89
CA ASN A 77 -5.85 -10.17 -5.38
C ASN A 77 -6.99 -9.89 -4.39
N ILE A 78 -6.78 -10.19 -3.11
CA ILE A 78 -7.76 -9.91 -2.05
C ILE A 78 -8.11 -8.40 -2.01
N TYR A 79 -7.11 -7.51 -2.08
CA TYR A 79 -7.35 -6.07 -2.13
C TYR A 79 -8.21 -5.66 -3.34
N THR A 80 -7.95 -6.22 -4.53
CA THR A 80 -8.77 -5.92 -5.72
C THR A 80 -10.20 -6.47 -5.60
N MET A 81 -10.38 -7.63 -4.96
CA MET A 81 -11.71 -8.17 -4.65
C MET A 81 -12.48 -7.26 -3.69
N THR A 82 -11.84 -6.77 -2.63
CA THR A 82 -12.40 -5.79 -1.70
C THR A 82 -12.88 -4.53 -2.44
N SER A 83 -12.05 -3.99 -3.31
CA SER A 83 -12.38 -2.79 -4.09
C SER A 83 -13.56 -3.01 -5.06
N ARG A 84 -13.79 -4.26 -5.50
CA ARG A 84 -14.89 -4.65 -6.40
C ARG A 84 -16.13 -5.16 -5.68
N ARG A 85 -16.13 -5.15 -4.35
CA ARG A 85 -17.23 -5.66 -3.52
C ARG A 85 -17.51 -7.15 -3.71
N GLU A 86 -16.50 -7.95 -3.98
CA GLU A 86 -16.58 -9.42 -4.06
C GLU A 86 -16.45 -10.04 -2.66
N ASP A 87 -17.27 -9.61 -1.71
CA ASP A 87 -17.09 -9.80 -0.26
C ASP A 87 -16.98 -11.28 0.15
N ASP A 88 -17.84 -12.17 -0.37
CA ASP A 88 -17.78 -13.62 -0.11
C ASP A 88 -16.47 -14.24 -0.62
N GLY A 89 -15.94 -13.72 -1.72
CA GLY A 89 -14.66 -14.14 -2.28
C GLY A 89 -13.49 -13.75 -1.39
N VAL A 90 -13.51 -12.53 -0.83
CA VAL A 90 -12.47 -12.04 0.08
C VAL A 90 -12.27 -12.97 1.27
N LEU A 91 -13.34 -13.32 1.98
CA LEU A 91 -13.25 -14.19 3.15
C LEU A 91 -12.72 -15.60 2.82
N ARG A 92 -13.12 -16.16 1.66
CA ARG A 92 -12.58 -17.44 1.19
C ARG A 92 -11.09 -17.38 0.91
N GLU A 93 -10.64 -16.35 0.17
CA GLU A 93 -9.22 -16.19 -0.17
C GLU A 93 -8.36 -15.94 1.07
N VAL A 94 -8.83 -15.13 2.04
CA VAL A 94 -8.14 -14.91 3.31
C VAL A 94 -7.96 -16.23 4.06
N ASN A 95 -9.02 -17.06 4.16
CA ASN A 95 -8.94 -18.34 4.84
C ASN A 95 -8.03 -19.33 4.10
N ALA A 96 -8.07 -19.36 2.76
CA ALA A 96 -7.16 -20.16 1.94
C ALA A 96 -5.70 -19.72 2.15
N LEU A 97 -5.44 -18.42 2.23
CA LEU A 97 -4.11 -17.87 2.46
C LEU A 97 -3.59 -18.24 3.86
N LYS A 98 -4.44 -18.18 4.89
CA LYS A 98 -4.08 -18.66 6.25
C LYS A 98 -3.76 -20.16 6.29
N ALA A 99 -4.55 -20.96 5.59
CA ALA A 99 -4.31 -22.40 5.49
C ALA A 99 -2.97 -22.69 4.79
N LEU A 100 -2.69 -22.03 3.67
CA LEU A 100 -1.42 -22.13 2.94
C LEU A 100 -0.23 -21.69 3.81
N SER A 101 -0.36 -20.61 4.58
CA SER A 101 0.66 -20.17 5.55
C SER A 101 1.03 -21.28 6.55
N LYS A 102 0.01 -21.96 7.08
CA LYS A 102 0.22 -23.09 8.00
C LYS A 102 0.87 -24.29 7.32
N GLU A 103 0.41 -24.65 6.11
CA GLU A 103 0.97 -25.74 5.32
C GLU A 103 2.44 -25.53 5.00
N LEU A 104 2.81 -24.31 4.60
CA LEU A 104 4.19 -23.95 4.24
C LEU A 104 5.06 -23.58 5.45
N ASN A 105 4.51 -23.63 6.68
CA ASN A 105 5.20 -23.18 7.90
C ASN A 105 5.79 -21.76 7.76
N PHE A 106 5.00 -20.85 7.18
CA PHE A 106 5.38 -19.47 6.89
C PHE A 106 4.46 -18.48 7.64
N PRO A 107 4.73 -18.18 8.94
CA PRO A 107 3.85 -17.38 9.79
C PRO A 107 3.62 -15.95 9.27
N GLU A 108 4.59 -15.37 8.55
CA GLU A 108 4.42 -14.06 7.88
C GLU A 108 3.28 -14.08 6.85
N GLY A 109 2.98 -15.25 6.28
CA GLY A 109 1.85 -15.42 5.39
C GLY A 109 0.50 -15.24 6.11
N ALA A 110 0.39 -15.68 7.37
CA ALA A 110 -0.78 -15.43 8.19
C ALA A 110 -0.92 -13.94 8.52
N ASP A 111 0.19 -13.24 8.80
CA ASP A 111 0.18 -11.79 8.97
C ASP A 111 -0.32 -11.08 7.72
N MET A 112 0.15 -11.47 6.53
CA MET A 112 -0.31 -10.90 5.25
C MET A 112 -1.81 -11.15 5.02
N ALA A 113 -2.32 -12.33 5.37
CA ALA A 113 -3.73 -12.65 5.29
C ALA A 113 -4.57 -11.79 6.27
N ASN A 114 -4.08 -11.61 7.51
CA ASN A 114 -4.74 -10.76 8.51
C ASN A 114 -4.70 -9.28 8.10
N GLN A 115 -3.62 -8.80 7.48
CA GLN A 115 -3.55 -7.44 6.91
C GLN A 115 -4.61 -7.24 5.82
N ALA A 116 -4.74 -8.20 4.89
CA ALA A 116 -5.75 -8.13 3.85
C ALA A 116 -7.18 -8.15 4.40
N LEU A 117 -7.44 -8.94 5.47
CA LEU A 117 -8.71 -8.96 6.18
C LEU A 117 -8.97 -7.65 6.93
N ALA A 118 -7.93 -7.07 7.55
CA ALA A 118 -8.03 -5.77 8.20
C ALA A 118 -8.43 -4.66 7.20
N ASP A 119 -7.80 -4.64 6.02
CA ASP A 119 -8.16 -3.72 4.95
C ASP A 119 -9.63 -3.92 4.52
N PHE A 120 -10.05 -5.17 4.33
CA PHE A 120 -11.44 -5.48 3.98
C PHE A 120 -12.44 -4.98 5.04
N TYR A 121 -12.19 -5.22 6.33
CA TYR A 121 -13.06 -4.71 7.40
C TYR A 121 -13.13 -3.18 7.40
N ILE A 122 -12.01 -2.50 7.23
CA ILE A 122 -11.97 -1.03 7.18
C ILE A 122 -12.76 -0.49 5.99
N GLU A 123 -12.57 -1.06 4.79
CA GLU A 123 -13.27 -0.63 3.57
C GLU A 123 -14.78 -0.93 3.61
N THR A 124 -15.19 -1.94 4.37
CA THR A 124 -16.61 -2.29 4.57
C THR A 124 -17.26 -1.60 5.78
N GLY A 125 -16.50 -0.77 6.51
CA GLY A 125 -17.01 0.04 7.61
C GLY A 125 -16.79 -0.55 9.01
N PHE A 126 -16.22 -1.74 9.12
CA PHE A 126 -15.86 -2.39 10.40
C PHE A 126 -14.47 -1.91 10.88
N MET A 127 -14.39 -0.60 11.14
CA MET A 127 -13.13 0.08 11.43
C MET A 127 -12.42 -0.48 12.67
N SER A 128 -13.16 -0.75 13.74
CA SER A 128 -12.62 -1.25 15.02
C SER A 128 -11.99 -2.62 14.85
N GLU A 129 -12.67 -3.50 14.14
CA GLU A 129 -12.25 -4.88 13.86
C GLU A 129 -11.00 -4.90 12.98
N GLY A 130 -10.97 -4.04 11.97
CA GLY A 130 -9.80 -3.90 11.10
C GLY A 130 -8.57 -3.37 11.85
N ILE A 131 -8.72 -2.37 12.70
CA ILE A 131 -7.64 -1.86 13.55
C ILE A 131 -7.16 -2.94 14.53
N ALA A 132 -8.07 -3.68 15.17
CA ALA A 132 -7.72 -4.76 16.09
C ALA A 132 -6.89 -5.85 15.39
N LEU A 133 -7.20 -6.20 14.15
CA LEU A 133 -6.40 -7.15 13.35
C LEU A 133 -5.01 -6.60 13.04
N TYR A 134 -4.86 -5.33 12.71
CA TYR A 134 -3.53 -4.74 12.54
C TYR A 134 -2.73 -4.74 13.85
N GLU A 135 -3.36 -4.51 15.00
CA GLU A 135 -2.73 -4.59 16.32
C GLU A 135 -2.26 -6.01 16.64
N GLU A 136 -3.08 -7.03 16.34
CA GLU A 136 -2.71 -8.45 16.47
C GLU A 136 -1.51 -8.82 15.58
N VAL A 137 -1.52 -8.38 14.32
CA VAL A 137 -0.39 -8.58 13.39
C VAL A 137 0.87 -7.95 13.93
N LEU A 138 0.80 -6.69 14.41
CA LEU A 138 1.96 -6.00 14.96
C LEU A 138 2.51 -6.70 16.20
N GLN A 139 1.64 -7.14 17.11
CA GLN A 139 2.05 -7.90 18.29
C GLN A 139 2.76 -9.19 17.89
N GLY A 140 2.22 -9.98 16.98
CA GLY A 140 2.86 -11.19 16.48
C GLY A 140 4.21 -10.93 15.79
N MET A 141 4.34 -9.82 15.07
CA MET A 141 5.61 -9.39 14.50
C MET A 141 6.64 -9.01 15.57
N GLU A 142 6.22 -8.39 16.66
CA GLU A 142 7.10 -8.04 17.79
C GLU A 142 7.57 -9.28 18.54
N GLU A 143 6.68 -10.24 18.80
CA GLU A 143 7.01 -11.51 19.47
C GLU A 143 8.02 -12.35 18.66
N ARG A 144 7.98 -12.27 17.32
CA ARG A 144 8.92 -12.96 16.43
C ARG A 144 10.15 -12.12 16.08
N ASP A 145 10.32 -10.95 16.68
CA ASP A 145 11.39 -9.99 16.35
C ASP A 145 11.50 -9.68 14.85
N THR A 146 10.35 -9.56 14.18
CA THR A 146 10.29 -9.20 12.75
C THR A 146 11.02 -7.88 12.51
N PRO A 147 11.78 -7.72 11.41
CA PRO A 147 12.52 -6.51 11.11
C PRO A 147 11.68 -5.24 11.20
N LEU A 148 12.26 -4.19 11.77
CA LEU A 148 11.59 -2.91 12.05
C LEU A 148 10.85 -2.32 10.84
N PRO A 149 11.37 -2.34 9.59
CA PRO A 149 10.63 -1.84 8.42
C PRO A 149 9.24 -2.47 8.22
N LYS A 150 9.12 -3.78 8.44
CA LYS A 150 7.82 -4.48 8.33
C LYS A 150 6.86 -4.03 9.44
N ARG A 151 7.36 -3.87 10.69
CA ARG A 151 6.57 -3.35 11.82
C ARG A 151 6.11 -1.90 11.58
N ILE A 152 6.99 -1.04 11.05
CA ILE A 152 6.65 0.35 10.70
C ILE A 152 5.55 0.42 9.64
N TYR A 153 5.53 -0.49 8.68
CA TYR A 153 4.44 -0.55 7.71
C TYR A 153 3.08 -0.71 8.41
N ILE A 154 2.96 -1.61 9.39
CA ILE A 154 1.71 -1.83 10.14
C ILE A 154 1.34 -0.61 10.99
N ILE A 155 2.31 -0.02 11.70
CA ILE A 155 2.10 1.22 12.46
C ILE A 155 1.57 2.33 11.55
N ARG A 156 2.12 2.48 10.34
CA ARG A 156 1.62 3.43 9.35
C ARG A 156 0.17 3.18 8.99
N GLN A 157 -0.24 1.91 8.79
CA GLN A 157 -1.64 1.59 8.49
C GLN A 157 -2.55 1.98 9.67
N ILE A 158 -2.17 1.66 10.91
CA ILE A 158 -2.92 2.03 12.11
C ILE A 158 -3.02 3.56 12.24
N LEU A 159 -1.93 4.30 12.05
CA LEU A 159 -1.93 5.77 12.14
C LEU A 159 -2.78 6.44 11.04
N ASN A 160 -2.81 5.85 9.84
CA ASN A 160 -3.59 6.39 8.72
C ASN A 160 -5.09 6.10 8.85
N LYS A 161 -5.46 4.97 9.43
CA LYS A 161 -6.84 4.46 9.47
C LYS A 161 -7.48 4.55 10.86
N GLY A 162 -6.68 4.54 11.92
CA GLY A 162 -7.16 4.69 13.30
C GLY A 162 -7.72 6.07 13.57
N ARG A 163 -9.03 6.14 13.89
CA ARG A 163 -9.75 7.40 14.09
C ARG A 163 -9.77 7.90 15.53
N THR A 164 -9.41 7.04 16.51
CA THR A 164 -9.44 7.46 17.92
C THR A 164 -8.15 8.16 18.29
N VAL A 165 -8.27 9.22 19.10
CA VAL A 165 -7.12 9.95 19.65
C VAL A 165 -6.22 9.02 20.46
N GLU A 166 -6.83 8.10 21.22
CA GLU A 166 -6.11 7.13 22.07
C GLU A 166 -5.25 6.18 21.25
N THR A 167 -5.82 5.56 20.19
CA THR A 167 -5.07 4.68 19.30
C THR A 167 -3.91 5.44 18.66
N ARG A 168 -4.16 6.65 18.13
CA ARG A 168 -3.11 7.45 17.50
C ARG A 168 -2.00 7.80 18.47
N LYS A 169 -2.33 8.26 19.70
CA LYS A 169 -1.36 8.59 20.73
C LYS A 169 -0.44 7.40 21.04
N ARG A 170 -1.00 6.22 21.31
CA ARG A 170 -0.25 5.00 21.62
C ARG A 170 0.75 4.64 20.50
N TYR A 171 0.36 4.73 19.24
CA TYR A 171 1.24 4.38 18.12
C TYR A 171 2.24 5.48 17.77
N LEU A 172 1.93 6.73 18.06
CA LEU A 172 2.91 7.82 17.98
C LEU A 172 3.98 7.71 19.07
N GLU A 173 3.62 7.34 20.29
CA GLU A 173 4.57 7.05 21.36
C GLU A 173 5.49 5.87 20.98
N LYS A 174 4.93 4.79 20.41
CA LYS A 174 5.71 3.65 19.92
C LYS A 174 6.65 4.05 18.78
N LEU A 175 6.17 4.83 17.82
CA LEU A 175 6.99 5.32 16.71
C LEU A 175 8.12 6.24 17.22
N LYS A 176 7.84 7.09 18.21
CA LYS A 176 8.83 7.94 18.85
C LYS A 176 9.93 7.10 19.53
N ALA A 177 9.55 6.04 20.24
CA ALA A 177 10.53 5.14 20.87
C ALA A 177 11.46 4.48 19.83
N TYR A 178 10.96 4.11 18.65
CA TYR A 178 11.80 3.60 17.57
C TYR A 178 12.73 4.66 16.99
N ILE A 179 12.25 5.90 16.84
CA ILE A 179 13.09 7.03 16.39
C ILE A 179 14.21 7.28 17.41
N ASP A 180 13.88 7.36 18.71
CA ASP A 180 14.86 7.59 19.77
C ASP A 180 15.91 6.47 19.86
N TYR A 181 15.49 5.22 19.67
CA TYR A 181 16.40 4.09 19.60
C TYR A 181 17.37 4.22 18.42
N CYS A 182 16.86 4.56 17.22
CA CYS A 182 17.71 4.74 16.06
C CYS A 182 18.68 5.91 16.21
N ASP A 183 18.19 7.07 16.67
CA ASP A 183 19.00 8.26 16.89
C ASP A 183 20.08 8.00 17.96
N GLY A 184 19.74 7.32 19.06
CA GLY A 184 20.68 6.97 20.13
C GLY A 184 21.76 5.96 19.73
N ASN A 185 21.52 5.15 18.70
CA ASN A 185 22.46 4.17 18.17
C ASN A 185 23.14 4.61 16.86
N GLY A 186 22.90 5.84 16.41
CA GLY A 186 23.47 6.37 15.16
C GLY A 186 22.97 5.66 13.90
N ILE A 187 21.79 5.02 13.96
CA ILE A 187 21.16 4.35 12.82
C ILE A 187 20.45 5.41 11.99
N THR A 188 20.81 5.53 10.72
CA THR A 188 20.18 6.47 9.76
C THR A 188 19.30 5.75 8.75
N GLU A 189 19.62 4.50 8.42
CA GLU A 189 18.90 3.67 7.47
C GLU A 189 18.47 2.36 8.12
N LEU A 190 17.23 1.95 7.87
CA LEU A 190 16.66 0.68 8.36
C LEU A 190 16.77 -0.43 7.32
N ASN A 191 16.69 -0.06 6.04
CA ASN A 191 16.96 -0.88 4.86
C ASN A 191 17.13 0.03 3.62
N GLU A 192 17.27 -0.56 2.43
CA GLU A 192 17.43 0.17 1.15
C GLU A 192 16.26 1.12 0.81
N GLU A 193 15.08 0.92 1.39
CA GLU A 193 13.86 1.69 1.07
C GLU A 193 13.37 2.57 2.23
N MET A 194 13.90 2.43 3.44
CA MET A 194 13.37 3.09 4.64
C MET A 194 14.48 3.68 5.51
N SER A 195 14.53 5.00 5.57
CA SER A 195 15.41 5.77 6.46
C SER A 195 14.72 6.14 7.78
N VAL A 196 15.47 6.53 8.79
CA VAL A 196 14.92 7.08 10.04
C VAL A 196 14.19 8.40 9.79
N ASN A 197 14.60 9.18 8.80
CA ASN A 197 13.85 10.38 8.38
C ASN A 197 12.45 10.06 7.86
N TYR A 198 12.23 8.86 7.27
CA TYR A 198 10.88 8.40 6.94
C TYR A 198 10.02 8.15 8.20
N LEU A 199 10.59 7.62 9.29
CA LEU A 199 9.89 7.47 10.56
C LEU A 199 9.53 8.85 11.15
N LYS A 200 10.47 9.80 11.12
CA LYS A 200 10.25 11.19 11.56
C LYS A 200 9.15 11.87 10.71
N TYR A 201 9.16 11.64 9.40
CA TYR A 201 8.10 12.08 8.51
C TYR A 201 6.72 11.53 8.93
N LEU A 202 6.59 10.21 9.16
CA LEU A 202 5.32 9.60 9.60
C LEU A 202 4.85 10.18 10.94
N TYR A 203 5.77 10.37 11.88
CA TYR A 203 5.51 10.95 13.19
C TYR A 203 4.98 12.38 13.08
N HIS A 204 5.68 13.25 12.39
CA HIS A 204 5.29 14.65 12.26
C HIS A 204 4.02 14.83 11.42
N ARG A 205 3.88 14.07 10.34
CA ARG A 205 2.66 14.07 9.54
C ARG A 205 1.44 13.69 10.38
N SER A 206 1.54 12.66 11.20
CA SER A 206 0.42 12.22 12.04
C SER A 206 0.04 13.25 13.10
N TYR A 207 1.02 13.95 13.69
CA TYR A 207 0.73 15.07 14.60
C TYR A 207 0.14 16.28 13.89
N ALA A 208 0.56 16.59 12.66
CA ALA A 208 -0.04 17.67 11.88
C ALA A 208 -1.53 17.38 11.58
N VAL A 209 -1.86 16.15 11.18
CA VAL A 209 -3.25 15.70 11.01
C VAL A 209 -4.03 15.80 12.33
N GLN A 210 -3.45 15.32 13.42
CA GLN A 210 -4.08 15.41 14.74
C GLN A 210 -4.34 16.86 15.17
N GLY A 211 -3.42 17.78 14.91
CA GLY A 211 -3.61 19.21 15.19
C GLY A 211 -4.81 19.80 14.42
N ILE A 212 -4.99 19.44 13.16
CA ILE A 212 -6.16 19.83 12.36
C ILE A 212 -7.45 19.29 12.98
N GLU A 213 -7.48 17.99 13.32
CA GLU A 213 -8.66 17.33 13.90
C GLU A 213 -9.03 17.87 15.28
N MET A 214 -8.03 18.24 16.10
CA MET A 214 -8.22 18.83 17.43
C MET A 214 -8.45 20.34 17.41
N ASN A 215 -8.49 20.95 16.23
CA ASN A 215 -8.58 22.39 16.05
C ASN A 215 -7.41 23.18 16.72
N ASP A 216 -6.23 22.58 16.74
CA ASP A 216 -4.98 23.18 17.24
C ASP A 216 -4.09 23.62 16.07
N ALA A 217 -4.26 24.86 15.61
CA ALA A 217 -3.50 25.41 14.50
C ALA A 217 -1.98 25.48 14.77
N LYS A 218 -1.58 25.68 16.02
CA LYS A 218 -0.17 25.76 16.40
C LYS A 218 0.50 24.40 16.29
N LEU A 219 -0.14 23.35 16.82
CA LEU A 219 0.31 21.97 16.69
C LEU A 219 0.38 21.57 15.23
N ALA A 220 -0.70 21.77 14.46
CA ALA A 220 -0.76 21.44 13.04
C ALA A 220 0.36 22.12 12.25
N HIS A 221 0.55 23.44 12.44
CA HIS A 221 1.57 24.20 11.71
C HIS A 221 3.00 23.76 12.01
N SER A 222 3.34 23.64 13.30
CA SER A 222 4.68 23.24 13.71
C SER A 222 5.09 21.89 13.14
N HIS A 223 4.17 20.92 13.20
CA HIS A 223 4.43 19.59 12.68
C HIS A 223 4.36 19.50 11.14
N LEU A 224 3.56 20.33 10.48
CA LEU A 224 3.57 20.44 9.01
C LEU A 224 4.93 20.91 8.49
N ILE A 225 5.56 21.92 9.13
CA ILE A 225 6.90 22.38 8.76
C ILE A 225 7.92 21.24 8.90
N LEU A 226 7.88 20.51 10.03
CA LEU A 226 8.79 19.40 10.27
C LEU A 226 8.56 18.23 9.27
N THR A 227 7.30 17.98 8.91
CA THR A 227 6.95 16.99 7.86
C THR A 227 7.62 17.31 6.53
N LYS A 228 7.53 18.58 6.10
CA LYS A 228 8.16 19.06 4.86
C LYS A 228 9.67 18.91 4.90
N ARG A 229 10.29 19.33 6.00
CA ARG A 229 11.73 19.20 6.20
C ARG A 229 12.18 17.74 6.07
N CYS A 230 11.49 16.80 6.72
CA CYS A 230 11.84 15.38 6.62
C CYS A 230 11.77 14.86 5.17
N VAL A 231 10.76 15.30 4.39
CA VAL A 231 10.63 14.90 2.97
C VAL A 231 11.75 15.48 2.12
N GLU A 232 12.12 16.72 2.34
CA GLU A 232 13.20 17.40 1.61
C GLU A 232 14.58 16.81 1.95
N GLU A 233 14.92 16.67 3.23
CA GLU A 233 16.21 16.17 3.69
C GLU A 233 16.47 14.71 3.31
N ALA A 234 15.44 13.88 3.28
CA ALA A 234 15.56 12.47 2.91
C ALA A 234 15.17 12.18 1.45
N ASN A 235 14.89 13.22 0.65
CA ASN A 235 14.46 13.09 -0.75
C ASN A 235 13.31 12.08 -0.94
N LEU A 236 12.29 12.15 -0.07
CA LEU A 236 11.14 11.24 -0.09
C LEU A 236 10.15 11.63 -1.21
N VAL A 237 10.57 11.50 -2.46
CA VAL A 237 9.80 11.94 -3.65
C VAL A 237 8.40 11.34 -3.67
N ARG A 238 8.23 10.09 -3.25
CA ARG A 238 6.92 9.39 -3.19
C ARG A 238 5.94 10.04 -2.22
N GLU A 239 6.44 10.74 -1.20
CA GLU A 239 5.61 11.37 -0.16
C GLU A 239 5.23 12.82 -0.50
N THR A 240 5.78 13.40 -1.57
CA THR A 240 5.52 14.80 -1.96
C THR A 240 4.03 15.06 -2.17
N GLN A 241 3.32 14.17 -2.86
CA GLN A 241 1.87 14.32 -3.08
C GLN A 241 1.09 14.21 -1.77
N THR A 242 1.52 13.37 -0.83
CA THR A 242 0.91 13.25 0.51
C THR A 242 1.10 14.54 1.31
N VAL A 243 2.27 15.16 1.22
CA VAL A 243 2.53 16.47 1.86
C VAL A 243 1.68 17.58 1.24
N MET A 244 1.53 17.60 -0.09
CA MET A 244 0.64 18.55 -0.77
C MET A 244 -0.83 18.41 -0.30
N ASN A 245 -1.31 17.18 -0.12
CA ASN A 245 -2.65 16.95 0.46
C ASN A 245 -2.75 17.49 1.90
N LEU A 246 -1.72 17.28 2.73
CA LEU A 246 -1.68 17.82 4.08
C LEU A 246 -1.66 19.36 4.10
N GLU A 247 -0.92 19.99 3.20
CA GLU A 247 -0.89 21.44 2.99
C GLU A 247 -2.29 21.96 2.56
N LEU A 248 -2.96 21.23 1.66
CA LEU A 248 -4.33 21.54 1.25
C LEU A 248 -5.28 21.49 2.46
N ASP A 249 -5.27 20.39 3.21
CA ASP A 249 -6.15 20.21 4.36
C ASP A 249 -5.85 21.25 5.47
N TYR A 250 -4.58 21.59 5.70
CA TYR A 250 -4.18 22.67 6.62
C TYR A 250 -4.67 24.03 6.14
N SER A 251 -4.55 24.34 4.83
CA SER A 251 -5.00 25.62 4.27
C SER A 251 -6.52 25.78 4.39
N ILE A 252 -7.29 24.71 4.17
CA ILE A 252 -8.75 24.70 4.41
C ILE A 252 -9.04 24.97 5.89
N PHE A 253 -8.33 24.29 6.78
CA PHE A 253 -8.49 24.38 8.22
C PHE A 253 -8.30 25.82 8.75
N ILE A 254 -7.25 26.52 8.28
CA ILE A 254 -7.00 27.93 8.65
C ILE A 254 -7.80 28.94 7.80
N LYS A 255 -8.69 28.47 6.90
CA LYS A 255 -9.52 29.26 5.98
C LYS A 255 -8.71 30.11 4.98
N ASP A 256 -7.48 29.70 4.68
CA ASP A 256 -6.70 30.28 3.57
C ASP A 256 -7.12 29.61 2.25
N TYR A 257 -8.28 30.03 1.75
CA TYR A 257 -8.91 29.39 0.58
C TYR A 257 -8.12 29.63 -0.72
N ASP A 258 -7.36 30.73 -0.83
CA ASP A 258 -6.54 31.00 -2.01
C ASP A 258 -5.38 30.02 -2.10
N ARG A 259 -4.71 29.77 -0.98
CA ARG A 259 -3.68 28.75 -0.87
C ARG A 259 -4.25 27.35 -1.08
N ALA A 260 -5.42 27.04 -0.50
CA ALA A 260 -6.09 25.76 -0.70
C ALA A 260 -6.43 25.51 -2.18
N LEU A 261 -6.92 26.54 -2.91
CA LEU A 261 -7.18 26.44 -4.35
C LEU A 261 -5.92 26.16 -5.15
N THR A 262 -4.79 26.79 -4.78
CA THR A 262 -3.50 26.52 -5.43
C THR A 262 -3.08 25.07 -5.28
N PHE A 263 -3.19 24.49 -4.07
CA PHE A 263 -2.85 23.09 -3.84
C PHE A 263 -3.79 22.11 -4.53
N VAL A 264 -5.10 22.34 -4.48
CA VAL A 264 -6.06 21.44 -5.13
C VAL A 264 -5.92 21.47 -6.65
N ASP A 265 -5.59 22.62 -7.25
CA ASP A 265 -5.34 22.71 -8.70
C ASP A 265 -4.05 22.00 -9.12
N THR A 266 -3.00 22.10 -8.31
CA THR A 266 -1.76 21.36 -8.54
C THR A 266 -1.99 19.86 -8.44
N LEU A 267 -2.68 19.40 -7.39
CA LEU A 267 -3.03 17.99 -7.21
C LEU A 267 -3.92 17.48 -8.34
N LEU A 268 -4.91 18.27 -8.76
CA LEU A 268 -5.80 17.94 -9.88
C LEU A 268 -5.02 17.77 -11.18
N SER A 269 -4.03 18.62 -11.44
CA SER A 269 -3.14 18.49 -12.61
C SER A 269 -2.35 17.18 -12.57
N ILE A 270 -1.78 16.81 -11.40
CA ILE A 270 -1.01 15.57 -11.23
C ILE A 270 -1.92 14.35 -11.49
N VAL A 271 -3.05 14.24 -10.78
CA VAL A 271 -3.93 13.05 -10.90
C VAL A 271 -4.58 12.95 -12.28
N SER A 272 -4.77 14.07 -12.98
CA SER A 272 -5.27 14.10 -14.36
C SER A 272 -4.23 13.54 -15.34
N SER A 273 -2.96 13.90 -15.18
CA SER A 273 -1.87 13.37 -16.00
C SER A 273 -1.70 11.85 -15.82
N GLU A 274 -1.98 11.34 -14.63
CA GLU A 274 -1.92 9.92 -14.28
C GLU A 274 -3.22 9.16 -14.61
N LYS A 275 -4.26 9.85 -15.09
CA LYS A 275 -5.60 9.29 -15.41
C LYS A 275 -6.26 8.57 -14.23
N LYS A 276 -6.05 9.07 -13.01
CA LYS A 276 -6.61 8.53 -11.77
C LYS A 276 -8.03 9.06 -11.52
N ASN A 277 -9.00 8.54 -12.25
CA ASN A 277 -10.38 9.06 -12.28
C ASN A 277 -11.02 9.26 -10.90
N THR A 278 -10.89 8.29 -9.99
CA THR A 278 -11.43 8.42 -8.62
C THR A 278 -10.80 9.59 -7.85
N GLN A 279 -9.49 9.80 -8.01
CA GLN A 279 -8.79 10.92 -7.38
C GLN A 279 -9.15 12.26 -8.02
N ILE A 280 -9.37 12.29 -9.35
CA ILE A 280 -9.88 13.48 -10.05
C ILE A 280 -11.23 13.88 -9.48
N LEU A 281 -12.16 12.93 -9.32
CA LEU A 281 -13.47 13.20 -8.72
C LEU A 281 -13.34 13.76 -7.30
N LEU A 282 -12.48 13.16 -6.47
CA LEU A 282 -12.23 13.65 -5.11
C LEU A 282 -11.70 15.10 -5.10
N MET A 283 -10.73 15.41 -5.96
CA MET A 283 -10.16 16.76 -6.05
C MET A 283 -11.16 17.78 -6.60
N LEU A 284 -12.01 17.41 -7.57
CA LEU A 284 -13.07 18.29 -8.07
C LEU A 284 -14.10 18.59 -6.99
N ALA A 285 -14.52 17.60 -6.20
CA ALA A 285 -15.43 17.82 -5.07
C ALA A 285 -14.80 18.77 -4.04
N LYS A 286 -13.56 18.51 -3.59
CA LYS A 286 -12.83 19.40 -2.66
C LYS A 286 -12.72 20.83 -3.22
N LYS A 287 -12.39 21.00 -4.52
CA LYS A 287 -12.30 22.32 -5.16
C LYS A 287 -13.63 23.06 -5.13
N ALA A 288 -14.72 22.38 -5.43
CA ALA A 288 -16.05 22.99 -5.40
C ALA A 288 -16.44 23.43 -3.98
N ASP A 289 -16.14 22.60 -2.97
CA ASP A 289 -16.39 22.95 -1.55
C ASP A 289 -15.57 24.17 -1.11
N ILE A 290 -14.27 24.24 -1.48
CA ILE A 290 -13.41 25.39 -1.18
C ILE A 290 -13.96 26.65 -1.81
N LEU A 291 -14.36 26.61 -3.10
CA LEU A 291 -14.96 27.74 -3.80
C LEU A 291 -16.26 28.20 -3.14
N LEU A 292 -17.09 27.27 -2.67
CA LEU A 292 -18.31 27.57 -1.94
C LEU A 292 -18.01 28.29 -0.61
N GLN A 293 -17.06 27.76 0.18
CA GLN A 293 -16.66 28.36 1.45
C GLN A 293 -16.01 29.74 1.27
N LYS A 294 -15.33 29.97 0.15
CA LYS A 294 -14.76 31.27 -0.23
C LYS A 294 -15.83 32.30 -0.65
N GLY A 295 -17.07 31.85 -0.90
CA GLY A 295 -18.16 32.69 -1.40
C GLY A 295 -18.26 32.79 -2.93
N GLU A 296 -17.50 31.98 -3.66
CA GLU A 296 -17.48 31.93 -5.13
C GLU A 296 -18.48 30.90 -5.68
N GLY A 297 -19.76 31.03 -5.30
CA GLY A 297 -20.82 30.04 -5.57
C GLY A 297 -21.00 29.66 -7.04
N VAL A 298 -20.87 30.62 -7.98
CA VAL A 298 -20.98 30.34 -9.42
C VAL A 298 -19.84 29.41 -9.91
N LYS A 299 -18.61 29.65 -9.43
CA LYS A 299 -17.48 28.79 -9.78
C LYS A 299 -17.60 27.42 -9.13
N SER A 300 -18.08 27.36 -7.88
CA SER A 300 -18.39 26.11 -7.19
C SER A 300 -19.40 25.28 -7.98
N ALA A 301 -20.53 25.86 -8.39
CA ALA A 301 -21.56 25.17 -9.16
C ALA A 301 -21.02 24.62 -10.51
N ARG A 302 -20.20 25.39 -11.23
CA ARG A 302 -19.53 24.92 -12.45
C ARG A 302 -18.60 23.75 -12.20
N THR A 303 -17.84 23.79 -11.09
CA THR A 303 -16.93 22.70 -10.72
C THR A 303 -17.71 21.43 -10.37
N TYR A 304 -18.85 21.55 -9.67
CA TYR A 304 -19.75 20.43 -9.41
C TYR A 304 -20.40 19.88 -10.68
N GLN A 305 -20.72 20.70 -11.68
CA GLN A 305 -21.18 20.21 -12.98
C GLN A 305 -20.12 19.32 -13.65
N ILE A 306 -18.84 19.76 -13.66
CA ILE A 306 -17.73 18.95 -14.20
C ILE A 306 -17.61 17.62 -13.43
N TYR A 307 -17.67 17.68 -12.10
CA TYR A 307 -17.65 16.48 -11.24
C TYR A 307 -18.78 15.51 -11.61
N THR A 308 -20.02 15.99 -11.72
CA THR A 308 -21.19 15.17 -12.03
C THR A 308 -21.08 14.53 -13.42
N HIS A 309 -20.71 15.29 -14.45
CA HIS A 309 -20.51 14.76 -15.79
C HIS A 309 -19.43 13.66 -15.84
N LEU A 310 -18.29 13.86 -15.17
CA LEU A 310 -17.24 12.86 -15.10
C LEU A 310 -17.71 11.62 -14.35
N LYS A 311 -18.38 11.79 -13.20
CA LYS A 311 -18.93 10.70 -12.41
C LYS A 311 -19.92 9.85 -13.22
N ASP A 312 -20.87 10.49 -13.92
CA ASP A 312 -21.88 9.79 -14.73
C ASP A 312 -21.24 9.06 -15.90
N SER A 313 -20.23 9.66 -16.55
CA SER A 313 -19.46 9.00 -17.61
C SER A 313 -18.74 7.74 -17.14
N LEU A 314 -18.13 7.80 -15.95
CA LEU A 314 -17.42 6.65 -15.37
C LEU A 314 -18.38 5.54 -14.96
N MET A 315 -19.50 5.88 -14.32
CA MET A 315 -20.55 4.91 -13.96
C MET A 315 -21.17 4.23 -15.19
N SER A 316 -21.40 5.00 -16.26
CA SER A 316 -21.92 4.45 -17.52
C SER A 316 -20.92 3.49 -18.17
N ALA A 317 -19.63 3.83 -18.19
CA ALA A 317 -18.58 2.97 -18.74
C ALA A 317 -18.45 1.65 -17.96
N GLU A 318 -18.53 1.71 -16.63
CA GLU A 318 -18.52 0.52 -15.76
C GLU A 318 -19.76 -0.36 -16.00
N PHE A 319 -20.94 0.23 -16.04
CA PHE A 319 -22.19 -0.47 -16.34
C PHE A 319 -22.16 -1.18 -17.71
N TYR A 320 -21.64 -0.53 -18.75
CA TYR A 320 -21.53 -1.16 -20.07
C TYR A 320 -20.47 -2.26 -20.10
N ALA A 321 -19.39 -2.13 -19.32
CA ALA A 321 -18.39 -3.19 -19.18
C ALA A 321 -19.00 -4.44 -18.50
N ASP A 322 -19.79 -4.25 -17.45
CA ASP A 322 -20.47 -5.33 -16.73
C ASP A 322 -21.51 -6.02 -17.61
N LEU A 323 -22.30 -5.25 -18.38
CA LEU A 323 -23.24 -5.83 -19.37
C LEU A 323 -22.52 -6.64 -20.46
N ALA A 324 -21.35 -6.21 -20.91
CA ALA A 324 -20.56 -6.95 -21.90
C ALA A 324 -20.05 -8.29 -21.33
N MET A 325 -19.68 -8.33 -20.06
CA MET A 325 -19.29 -9.58 -19.38
C MET A 325 -20.44 -10.55 -19.19
N LEU A 326 -21.67 -10.07 -18.97
CA LEU A 326 -22.85 -10.92 -18.84
C LEU A 326 -23.33 -11.52 -20.17
N ARG A 327 -22.85 -11.04 -21.30
CA ARG A 327 -23.19 -11.51 -22.66
C ARG A 327 -22.24 -12.59 -23.20
N ASN A 328 -21.11 -12.82 -22.54
CA ASN A 328 -20.11 -13.85 -22.89
C ASN A 328 -20.19 -15.02 -21.91
#